data_79dd3a5400bd0d8aa5fdfad037d2e077
#
_entry.id   79dd3a5400bd0d8aa5fdfad037d2e077
#
_cell.length_a   1.000
_cell.length_b   1.000
_cell.length_c   1.000
_cell.angle_alpha   90.00
_cell.angle_beta   90.00
_cell.angle_gamma   90.00
#
_symmetry.space_group_name_H-M   'P 1'
#
loop_
_entity.id
_entity.type
_entity.pdbx_description
1 polymer ?
#
loop_
_entity_poly.entity_id
_entity_poly.type
_entity_poly.pdbx_seq_one_letter_code
_entity_poly.pdbx_strand_id
1 'polypeptide(L)'
;ETSAMAKIMKIIAKETRGKSYHTYKYSYDSVGLPSIDYDDDPNKIMKWKDSAETGSPKQAINLKPLADRLQEIGEPPLLKYFLDGSRHVFKVDDIAYNKQVFPVVAGQIGIGCCSREDKRMHKERFYRELVLALPDKANADGWDDTAYFASKVAKINESEELKRLGLKFSAILPYSTAKAGIGDSKLDTVAVAAV
;
A
#
# COMPACT_ATOMS: atom_id res chain seq x y z
N GLU A 1 28.35 -11.83 -5.48
CA GLU A 1 27.15 -12.46 -4.87
C GLU A 1 25.89 -11.83 -5.40
N THR A 2 24.98 -12.67 -5.90
CA THR A 2 23.66 -12.19 -6.36
C THR A 2 22.86 -11.73 -5.14
N SER A 3 22.36 -10.49 -5.13
CA SER A 3 21.58 -9.97 -4.00
C SER A 3 20.34 -10.84 -3.72
N ALA A 4 19.88 -10.87 -2.47
CA ALA A 4 18.68 -11.61 -2.08
C ALA A 4 17.46 -11.17 -2.91
N MET A 5 17.35 -9.87 -3.21
CA MET A 5 16.29 -9.31 -4.04
C MET A 5 16.33 -9.89 -5.47
N ALA A 6 17.51 -9.96 -6.08
CA ALA A 6 17.63 -10.52 -7.43
C ALA A 6 17.25 -12.02 -7.48
N LYS A 7 17.45 -12.77 -6.39
CA LYS A 7 16.98 -14.16 -6.29
C LYS A 7 15.47 -14.24 -6.20
N ILE A 8 14.85 -13.39 -5.38
CA ILE A 8 13.39 -13.30 -5.27
C ILE A 8 12.77 -12.95 -6.63
N MET A 9 13.32 -11.95 -7.31
CA MET A 9 12.86 -11.56 -8.64
C MET A 9 12.96 -12.67 -9.68
N LYS A 10 14.02 -13.48 -9.63
CA LYS A 10 14.14 -14.68 -10.49
C LYS A 10 13.04 -15.69 -10.21
N ILE A 11 12.66 -15.87 -8.93
CA ILE A 11 11.57 -16.77 -8.54
C ILE A 11 10.24 -16.24 -9.07
N ILE A 12 9.95 -14.95 -8.86
CA ILE A 12 8.74 -14.31 -9.38
C ILE A 12 8.66 -14.46 -10.91
N ALA A 13 9.74 -14.14 -11.61
CA ALA A 13 9.82 -14.26 -13.06
C ALA A 13 9.57 -15.69 -13.54
N LYS A 14 10.17 -16.69 -12.87
CA LYS A 14 9.98 -18.10 -13.18
C LYS A 14 8.52 -18.52 -13.02
N GLU A 15 7.89 -18.17 -11.90
CA GLU A 15 6.51 -18.55 -11.60
C GLU A 15 5.48 -17.86 -12.52
N THR A 16 5.81 -16.68 -13.03
CA THR A 16 4.94 -15.91 -13.94
C THR A 16 5.38 -15.94 -15.41
N ARG A 17 6.36 -16.77 -15.75
CA ARG A 17 6.92 -16.91 -17.11
C ARG A 17 7.47 -15.59 -17.69
N GLY A 18 7.99 -14.74 -16.83
CA GLY A 18 8.64 -13.47 -17.19
C GLY A 18 10.15 -13.55 -17.19
N LYS A 19 10.81 -12.43 -17.50
CA LYS A 19 12.25 -12.25 -17.39
C LYS A 19 12.55 -11.03 -16.53
N SER A 20 13.26 -11.21 -15.41
CA SER A 20 13.61 -10.12 -14.50
C SER A 20 14.76 -9.27 -15.02
N TYR A 21 14.70 -7.97 -14.78
CA TYR A 21 15.72 -6.98 -15.07
C TYR A 21 16.00 -6.14 -13.85
N HIS A 22 17.27 -5.83 -13.61
CA HIS A 22 17.65 -5.03 -12.46
C HIS A 22 17.29 -3.55 -12.66
N THR A 23 16.77 -2.91 -11.58
CA THR A 23 16.48 -1.48 -11.55
C THR A 23 17.32 -0.75 -10.51
N TYR A 24 17.54 0.54 -10.72
CA TYR A 24 18.21 1.43 -9.77
C TYR A 24 17.25 2.30 -8.96
N LYS A 25 15.96 2.21 -9.23
CA LYS A 25 14.93 3.02 -8.56
C LYS A 25 14.14 2.13 -7.59
N TYR A 26 14.37 2.28 -6.29
CA TYR A 26 13.85 1.40 -5.25
C TYR A 26 12.67 1.95 -4.46
N SER A 27 12.43 3.27 -4.46
CA SER A 27 11.36 3.87 -3.67
C SER A 27 10.63 4.95 -4.45
N TYR A 28 9.31 4.97 -4.31
CA TYR A 28 8.44 6.01 -4.86
C TYR A 28 8.00 7.01 -3.79
N ASP A 29 7.98 6.62 -2.52
CA ASP A 29 7.51 7.48 -1.43
C ASP A 29 8.46 8.61 -1.07
N SER A 30 9.75 8.49 -1.46
CA SER A 30 10.75 9.50 -1.21
C SER A 30 10.87 10.55 -2.33
N VAL A 31 10.17 10.35 -3.45
CA VAL A 31 10.28 11.25 -4.62
C VAL A 31 9.16 12.29 -4.56
N GLY A 32 9.44 13.43 -3.96
CA GLY A 32 8.62 14.63 -4.10
C GLY A 32 7.41 14.75 -3.20
N LEU A 33 7.31 13.95 -2.14
CA LEU A 33 6.44 14.33 -1.04
C LEU A 33 7.06 15.54 -0.36
N PRO A 34 6.39 16.71 -0.31
CA PRO A 34 6.85 17.80 0.53
C PRO A 34 6.96 17.23 1.94
N SER A 35 8.13 17.38 2.58
CA SER A 35 8.22 17.18 4.00
C SER A 35 7.13 18.05 4.62
N ILE A 36 6.22 17.46 5.34
CA ILE A 36 5.30 18.24 6.17
C ILE A 36 6.21 18.71 7.30
N ASP A 37 6.81 19.87 7.10
CA ASP A 37 7.43 20.62 8.16
C ASP A 37 6.27 21.06 9.07
N TYR A 38 6.13 20.36 10.18
CA TYR A 38 5.36 20.87 11.32
C TYR A 38 6.18 22.00 11.94
N ASP A 39 6.44 23.02 11.15
CA ASP A 39 7.04 24.24 11.64
C ASP A 39 5.90 24.95 12.40
N ASP A 40 6.06 25.09 13.72
CA ASP A 40 5.15 25.81 14.61
C ASP A 40 5.13 27.34 14.31
N ASP A 41 5.31 27.72 13.05
CA ASP A 41 5.17 29.10 12.62
C ASP A 41 3.67 29.47 12.57
N PRO A 42 3.15 30.21 13.55
CA PRO A 42 1.75 30.59 13.61
C PRO A 42 1.31 31.49 12.43
N ASN A 43 2.26 31.95 11.60
CA ASN A 43 1.99 32.76 10.42
C ASN A 43 1.87 31.93 9.13
N LYS A 44 2.24 30.67 9.13
CA LYS A 44 1.93 29.74 8.03
C LYS A 44 0.53 29.24 8.14
N ILE A 45 -0.43 30.05 7.76
CA ILE A 45 -1.81 29.61 7.53
C ILE A 45 -1.78 28.65 6.33
N MET A 46 -1.71 27.36 6.59
CA MET A 46 -1.95 26.35 5.57
C MET A 46 -3.39 26.50 5.09
N LYS A 47 -3.57 27.11 3.94
CA LYS A 47 -4.86 27.08 3.25
C LYS A 47 -5.06 25.67 2.73
N TRP A 48 -5.69 24.83 3.51
CA TRP A 48 -6.19 23.53 3.05
C TRP A 48 -7.21 23.77 1.95
N LYS A 49 -6.81 23.61 0.72
CA LYS A 49 -7.72 23.46 -0.41
C LYS A 49 -8.01 21.98 -0.60
N ASP A 50 -8.45 21.32 0.42
CA ASP A 50 -8.96 19.97 0.27
C ASP A 50 -10.48 20.03 0.13
N SER A 51 -10.92 20.13 -1.11
CA SER A 51 -12.32 20.06 -1.47
C SER A 51 -12.85 18.63 -1.59
N ALA A 52 -11.97 17.62 -1.52
CA ALA A 52 -12.34 16.23 -1.77
C ALA A 52 -12.90 15.54 -0.52
N GLU A 53 -12.34 15.79 0.66
CA GLU A 53 -12.77 15.12 1.89
C GLU A 53 -13.78 15.90 2.70
N THR A 54 -13.72 17.22 2.70
CA THR A 54 -14.53 18.05 3.61
C THR A 54 -15.66 18.81 2.94
N GLY A 55 -15.70 18.90 1.61
CA GLY A 55 -16.66 19.74 0.91
C GLY A 55 -16.53 21.21 1.32
N SER A 56 -17.64 21.95 1.34
CA SER A 56 -17.65 23.31 1.88
C SER A 56 -17.30 23.29 3.36
N PRO A 57 -16.50 24.26 3.87
CA PRO A 57 -16.16 24.32 5.28
C PRO A 57 -17.43 24.33 6.13
N LYS A 58 -17.65 23.23 6.85
CA LYS A 58 -18.79 23.13 7.77
C LYS A 58 -18.43 23.85 9.06
N GLN A 59 -19.42 24.51 9.62
CA GLN A 59 -19.26 25.13 10.92
C GLN A 59 -18.87 24.07 11.96
N ALA A 60 -17.89 24.35 12.81
CA ALA A 60 -17.49 23.43 13.87
C ALA A 60 -18.69 23.12 14.78
N ILE A 61 -18.93 21.83 15.00
CA ILE A 61 -20.01 21.35 15.85
C ILE A 61 -19.44 21.09 17.25
N ASN A 62 -20.05 21.68 18.27
CA ASN A 62 -19.72 21.37 19.65
C ASN A 62 -20.33 20.01 20.02
N LEU A 63 -19.49 19.00 20.21
CA LEU A 63 -19.92 17.64 20.57
C LEU A 63 -20.08 17.45 22.09
N LYS A 64 -19.74 18.45 22.92
CA LYS A 64 -19.81 18.32 24.37
C LYS A 64 -21.24 18.02 24.89
N PRO A 65 -22.30 18.70 24.43
CA PRO A 65 -23.66 18.40 24.89
C PRO A 65 -24.09 16.95 24.57
N LEU A 66 -23.65 16.43 23.43
CA LEU A 66 -23.93 15.04 23.05
C LEU A 66 -23.15 14.05 23.96
N ALA A 67 -21.89 14.33 24.24
CA ALA A 67 -21.08 13.51 25.13
C ALA A 67 -21.64 13.48 26.57
N ASP A 68 -22.06 14.63 27.09
CA ASP A 68 -22.67 14.74 28.40
C ASP A 68 -23.98 13.90 28.47
N ARG A 69 -24.83 13.99 27.44
CA ARG A 69 -26.07 13.22 27.37
C ARG A 69 -25.84 11.71 27.25
N LEU A 70 -24.83 11.25 26.49
CA LEU A 70 -24.47 9.84 26.40
C LEU A 70 -23.99 9.32 27.75
N GLN A 71 -23.22 10.12 28.49
CA GLN A 71 -22.76 9.77 29.83
C GLN A 71 -23.94 9.65 30.81
N GLU A 72 -24.92 10.55 30.76
CA GLU A 72 -26.12 10.51 31.62
C GLU A 72 -26.95 9.24 31.43
N ILE A 73 -27.08 8.75 30.19
CA ILE A 73 -27.83 7.52 29.90
C ILE A 73 -26.98 6.25 29.97
N GLY A 74 -25.71 6.36 30.36
CA GLY A 74 -24.80 5.21 30.50
C GLY A 74 -24.35 4.60 29.20
N GLU A 75 -24.51 5.30 28.08
CA GLU A 75 -24.06 4.85 26.76
C GLU A 75 -22.55 5.06 26.56
N PRO A 76 -21.89 4.19 25.81
CA PRO A 76 -20.47 4.31 25.55
C PRO A 76 -20.15 5.61 24.77
N PRO A 77 -18.92 6.14 24.87
CA PRO A 77 -18.52 7.34 24.16
C PRO A 77 -18.63 7.14 22.65
N LEU A 78 -19.08 8.19 21.95
CA LEU A 78 -19.38 8.18 20.51
C LEU A 78 -18.17 7.75 19.65
N LEU A 79 -16.97 8.13 20.08
CA LEU A 79 -15.70 7.79 19.44
C LEU A 79 -14.89 6.90 20.36
N LYS A 80 -15.17 5.61 20.32
CA LYS A 80 -14.45 4.61 21.11
C LYS A 80 -13.27 4.01 20.35
N TYR A 81 -13.42 3.78 19.04
CA TYR A 81 -12.41 3.15 18.20
C TYR A 81 -11.82 4.12 17.18
N PHE A 82 -10.52 4.03 16.99
CA PHE A 82 -9.76 4.82 16.03
C PHE A 82 -9.02 3.85 15.10
N LEU A 83 -9.25 4.00 13.81
CA LEU A 83 -8.62 3.21 12.76
C LEU A 83 -7.69 4.11 11.96
N ASP A 84 -6.46 3.66 11.75
CA ASP A 84 -5.49 4.33 10.91
C ASP A 84 -4.73 3.33 10.04
N GLY A 85 -4.33 3.79 8.86
CA GLY A 85 -3.62 2.99 7.89
C GLY A 85 -2.36 3.67 7.39
N SER A 86 -1.35 2.86 7.09
CA SER A 86 -0.11 3.32 6.47
C SER A 86 0.21 2.48 5.24
N ARG A 87 0.82 3.12 4.24
CA ARG A 87 1.28 2.47 3.02
C ARG A 87 2.67 2.96 2.66
N HIS A 88 3.59 2.02 2.42
CA HIS A 88 4.90 2.29 1.85
C HIS A 88 5.07 1.48 0.57
N VAL A 89 5.49 2.13 -0.50
CA VAL A 89 5.58 1.55 -1.84
C VAL A 89 7.02 1.63 -2.35
N PHE A 90 7.52 0.49 -2.85
CA PHE A 90 8.89 0.37 -3.33
C PHE A 90 8.90 -0.26 -4.72
N LYS A 91 9.60 0.36 -5.66
CA LYS A 91 9.97 -0.33 -6.89
C LYS A 91 11.03 -1.38 -6.55
N VAL A 92 10.70 -2.64 -6.81
CA VAL A 92 11.59 -3.76 -6.50
C VAL A 92 12.55 -4.00 -7.65
N ASP A 93 12.00 -4.15 -8.86
CA ASP A 93 12.75 -4.42 -10.08
C ASP A 93 11.85 -4.22 -11.30
N ASP A 94 12.34 -4.60 -12.47
CA ASP A 94 11.56 -4.64 -13.70
C ASP A 94 11.42 -6.09 -14.17
N ILE A 95 10.30 -6.41 -14.82
CA ILE A 95 10.02 -7.73 -15.38
C ILE A 95 9.52 -7.59 -16.82
N ALA A 96 9.99 -8.45 -17.71
CA ALA A 96 9.55 -8.45 -19.09
C ALA A 96 8.59 -9.60 -19.38
N TYR A 97 7.52 -9.29 -20.08
CA TYR A 97 6.61 -10.22 -20.73
C TYR A 97 6.48 -9.84 -22.21
N ASN A 98 6.60 -10.82 -23.11
CA ASN A 98 6.45 -10.60 -24.55
C ASN A 98 7.27 -9.40 -25.11
N LYS A 99 8.54 -9.29 -24.69
CA LYS A 99 9.47 -8.21 -25.11
C LYS A 99 9.12 -6.80 -24.58
N GLN A 100 8.13 -6.66 -23.73
CA GLN A 100 7.82 -5.41 -23.04
C GLN A 100 8.25 -5.50 -21.57
N VAL A 101 8.77 -4.41 -21.04
CA VAL A 101 9.28 -4.30 -19.67
C VAL A 101 8.27 -3.57 -18.80
N PHE A 102 8.05 -4.08 -17.62
CA PHE A 102 7.06 -3.58 -16.66
C PHE A 102 7.66 -3.47 -15.28
N PRO A 103 7.33 -2.43 -14.49
CA PRO A 103 7.79 -2.30 -13.11
C PRO A 103 7.14 -3.35 -12.21
N VAL A 104 7.94 -3.89 -11.29
CA VAL A 104 7.49 -4.69 -10.16
C VAL A 104 7.54 -3.85 -8.91
N VAL A 105 6.42 -3.73 -8.25
CA VAL A 105 6.26 -2.87 -7.08
C VAL A 105 5.87 -3.73 -5.88
N ALA A 106 6.56 -3.53 -4.76
CA ALA A 106 6.15 -4.09 -3.48
C ALA A 106 5.53 -3.01 -2.61
N GLY A 107 4.48 -3.35 -1.90
CA GLY A 107 3.82 -2.49 -0.94
C GLY A 107 3.79 -3.08 0.44
N GLN A 108 4.15 -2.30 1.45
CA GLN A 108 3.92 -2.61 2.84
C GLN A 108 2.69 -1.84 3.30
N ILE A 109 1.65 -2.57 3.70
CA ILE A 109 0.39 -2.02 4.16
C ILE A 109 0.28 -2.31 5.66
N GLY A 110 0.00 -1.28 6.45
CA GLY A 110 -0.25 -1.39 7.88
C GLY A 110 -1.64 -0.84 8.20
N ILE A 111 -2.38 -1.54 9.06
CA ILE A 111 -3.67 -1.07 9.57
C ILE A 111 -3.64 -1.26 11.09
N GLY A 112 -3.87 -0.19 11.81
CA GLY A 112 -3.94 -0.17 13.26
C GLY A 112 -5.31 0.25 13.75
N CYS A 113 -5.82 -0.45 14.77
CA CYS A 113 -7.01 -0.07 15.51
C CYS A 113 -6.66 0.12 16.97
N CYS A 114 -7.07 1.25 17.53
CA CYS A 114 -6.96 1.54 18.97
C CYS A 114 -8.34 1.83 19.53
N SER A 115 -8.58 1.44 20.78
CA SER A 115 -9.72 1.91 21.56
C SER A 115 -9.31 3.01 22.54
N ARG A 116 -10.27 3.83 22.92
CA ARG A 116 -10.11 4.80 23.99
C ARG A 116 -11.03 4.47 25.15
N GLU A 117 -10.43 4.20 26.30
CA GLU A 117 -11.12 3.97 27.57
C GLU A 117 -10.46 4.84 28.66
N ASP A 118 -11.23 5.50 29.47
CA ASP A 118 -10.76 6.35 30.57
C ASP A 118 -9.64 7.34 30.18
N LYS A 119 -9.81 7.99 29.03
CA LYS A 119 -8.83 8.93 28.45
C LYS A 119 -7.48 8.30 28.08
N ARG A 120 -7.39 6.97 28.01
CA ARG A 120 -6.20 6.24 27.60
C ARG A 120 -6.46 5.51 26.29
N MET A 121 -5.41 5.39 25.47
CA MET A 121 -5.45 4.62 24.22
C MET A 121 -4.94 3.21 24.47
N HIS A 122 -5.70 2.23 24.02
CA HIS A 122 -5.37 0.81 24.10
C HIS A 122 -5.26 0.25 22.68
N LYS A 123 -4.20 -0.53 22.44
CA LYS A 123 -4.03 -1.22 21.16
C LYS A 123 -5.02 -2.38 21.08
N GLU A 124 -5.89 -2.37 20.08
CA GLU A 124 -6.84 -3.45 19.82
C GLU A 124 -6.30 -4.44 18.80
N ARG A 125 -6.04 -3.99 17.59
CA ARG A 125 -5.52 -4.81 16.51
C ARG A 125 -4.51 -4.06 15.67
N PHE A 126 -3.56 -4.82 15.13
CA PHE A 126 -2.59 -4.31 14.19
C PHE A 126 -2.32 -5.38 13.14
N TYR A 127 -2.50 -5.02 11.87
CA TYR A 127 -2.17 -5.84 10.73
C TYR A 127 -1.05 -5.20 9.93
N ARG A 128 -0.15 -6.02 9.43
CA ARG A 128 0.89 -5.60 8.51
C ARG A 128 1.00 -6.64 7.42
N GLU A 129 0.87 -6.20 6.17
CA GLU A 129 0.90 -7.05 5.00
C GLU A 129 1.95 -6.57 4.01
N LEU A 130 2.57 -7.51 3.32
CA LEU A 130 3.46 -7.27 2.20
C LEU A 130 2.76 -7.76 0.94
N VAL A 131 2.53 -6.85 0.01
CA VAL A 131 1.89 -7.15 -1.28
C VAL A 131 2.84 -6.88 -2.43
N LEU A 132 2.59 -7.52 -3.56
CA LEU A 132 3.37 -7.37 -4.78
C LEU A 132 2.45 -6.95 -5.91
N ALA A 133 2.76 -5.86 -6.61
CA ALA A 133 2.05 -5.46 -7.81
C ALA A 133 2.79 -5.94 -9.07
N LEU A 134 2.09 -6.66 -9.92
CA LEU A 134 2.55 -7.16 -11.22
C LEU A 134 1.62 -6.69 -12.34
N PRO A 135 2.13 -6.59 -13.59
CA PRO A 135 1.26 -6.28 -14.72
C PRO A 135 0.25 -7.41 -14.98
N ASP A 136 -0.91 -7.07 -15.54
CA ASP A 136 -1.91 -8.04 -16.04
C ASP A 136 -1.31 -9.03 -17.04
N LYS A 137 -0.27 -8.62 -17.78
CA LYS A 137 0.50 -9.48 -18.70
C LYS A 137 1.22 -10.66 -18.03
N ALA A 138 1.36 -10.64 -16.70
CA ALA A 138 1.88 -11.77 -15.95
C ALA A 138 0.95 -12.98 -15.97
N ASN A 139 -0.35 -12.77 -16.25
CA ASN A 139 -1.34 -13.83 -16.47
C ASN A 139 -1.51 -14.10 -17.97
N ALA A 140 -0.53 -14.78 -18.57
CA ALA A 140 -0.53 -15.06 -20.00
C ALA A 140 -1.67 -16.00 -20.46
N ASP A 141 -2.21 -16.79 -19.54
CA ASP A 141 -3.22 -17.80 -19.86
C ASP A 141 -4.65 -17.25 -19.82
N GLY A 142 -4.85 -15.98 -19.42
CA GLY A 142 -6.16 -15.32 -19.39
C GLY A 142 -7.16 -15.92 -18.41
N TRP A 143 -6.68 -16.59 -17.37
CA TRP A 143 -7.49 -17.16 -16.30
C TRP A 143 -8.07 -16.05 -15.41
N ASP A 144 -9.00 -16.44 -14.54
CA ASP A 144 -9.39 -15.53 -13.45
C ASP A 144 -8.16 -15.02 -12.70
N ASP A 145 -7.92 -13.72 -12.74
CA ASP A 145 -6.73 -13.08 -12.17
C ASP A 145 -6.58 -13.41 -10.67
N THR A 146 -7.69 -13.44 -9.95
CA THR A 146 -7.69 -13.68 -8.50
C THR A 146 -7.17 -15.09 -8.19
N ALA A 147 -7.72 -16.11 -8.83
CA ALA A 147 -7.29 -17.49 -8.64
C ALA A 147 -5.86 -17.74 -9.13
N TYR A 148 -5.52 -17.17 -10.28
CA TYR A 148 -4.18 -17.28 -10.85
C TYR A 148 -3.13 -16.70 -9.90
N PHE A 149 -3.27 -15.43 -9.51
CA PHE A 149 -2.29 -14.76 -8.67
C PHE A 149 -2.23 -15.33 -7.25
N ALA A 150 -3.35 -15.78 -6.68
CA ALA A 150 -3.35 -16.49 -5.41
C ALA A 150 -2.49 -17.77 -5.47
N SER A 151 -2.58 -18.55 -6.55
CA SER A 151 -1.75 -19.72 -6.75
C SER A 151 -0.26 -19.39 -6.88
N LYS A 152 0.08 -18.26 -7.53
CA LYS A 152 1.45 -17.80 -7.67
C LYS A 152 2.05 -17.30 -6.36
N VAL A 153 1.26 -16.59 -5.55
CA VAL A 153 1.65 -16.18 -4.19
C VAL A 153 2.06 -17.39 -3.35
N ALA A 154 1.25 -18.44 -3.35
CA ALA A 154 1.56 -19.64 -2.60
C ALA A 154 2.91 -20.23 -3.01
N LYS A 155 3.14 -20.41 -4.31
CA LYS A 155 4.40 -20.95 -4.85
C LYS A 155 5.61 -20.08 -4.58
N ILE A 156 5.48 -18.75 -4.70
CA ILE A 156 6.53 -17.79 -4.43
C ILE A 156 6.91 -17.86 -2.94
N ASN A 157 5.93 -17.94 -2.04
CA ASN A 157 6.15 -18.05 -0.61
C ASN A 157 6.78 -19.37 -0.15
N GLU A 158 6.70 -20.42 -0.96
CA GLU A 158 7.40 -21.70 -0.70
C GLU A 158 8.92 -21.62 -0.93
N SER A 159 9.40 -20.53 -1.55
CA SER A 159 10.81 -20.39 -1.86
C SER A 159 11.68 -20.27 -0.61
N GLU A 160 12.82 -20.94 -0.63
CA GLU A 160 13.79 -20.93 0.49
C GLU A 160 14.34 -19.53 0.76
N GLU A 161 14.46 -18.68 -0.26
CA GLU A 161 14.95 -17.31 -0.10
C GLU A 161 13.97 -16.45 0.72
N LEU A 162 12.66 -16.54 0.48
CA LEU A 162 11.65 -15.81 1.27
C LEU A 162 11.57 -16.36 2.70
N LYS A 163 11.60 -17.68 2.87
CA LYS A 163 11.61 -18.30 4.20
C LYS A 163 12.84 -17.87 5.01
N ARG A 164 14.02 -17.87 4.40
CA ARG A 164 15.27 -17.44 5.04
C ARG A 164 15.21 -15.97 5.49
N LEU A 165 14.54 -15.12 4.72
CA LEU A 165 14.36 -13.69 5.04
C LEU A 165 13.18 -13.41 5.98
N GLY A 166 12.39 -14.42 6.32
CA GLY A 166 11.16 -14.25 7.11
C GLY A 166 10.10 -13.39 6.38
N LEU A 167 10.15 -13.35 5.04
CA LEU A 167 9.23 -12.59 4.22
C LEU A 167 8.12 -13.49 3.67
N LYS A 168 6.92 -12.95 3.66
CA LYS A 168 5.75 -13.61 3.07
C LYS A 168 4.89 -12.56 2.38
N PHE A 169 4.58 -12.78 1.12
CA PHE A 169 3.59 -11.96 0.42
C PHE A 169 2.18 -12.42 0.77
N SER A 170 1.31 -11.47 1.10
CA SER A 170 -0.12 -11.72 1.34
C SER A 170 -0.90 -11.85 0.04
N ALA A 171 -0.55 -11.03 -0.95
CA ALA A 171 -1.22 -11.01 -2.25
C ALA A 171 -0.31 -10.54 -3.38
N ILE A 172 -0.66 -10.90 -4.61
CA ILE A 172 -0.22 -10.23 -5.83
C ILE A 172 -1.42 -9.45 -6.37
N LEU A 173 -1.20 -8.15 -6.59
CA LEU A 173 -2.19 -7.21 -7.09
C LEU A 173 -1.90 -6.94 -8.57
N PRO A 174 -2.77 -7.38 -9.51
CA PRO A 174 -2.55 -7.08 -10.92
C PRO A 174 -2.86 -5.62 -11.22
N TYR A 175 -2.00 -4.96 -12.01
CA TYR A 175 -2.30 -3.65 -12.56
C TYR A 175 -2.50 -3.72 -14.07
N SER A 176 -3.44 -2.90 -14.58
CA SER A 176 -3.79 -2.88 -16.00
C SER A 176 -2.77 -2.13 -16.83
N THR A 177 -2.13 -2.82 -17.76
CA THR A 177 -1.20 -2.21 -18.71
C THR A 177 -1.91 -1.41 -19.79
N ALA A 178 -3.19 -1.66 -20.06
CA ALA A 178 -3.99 -0.92 -21.03
C ALA A 178 -4.29 0.53 -20.59
N LYS A 179 -4.35 0.78 -19.26
CA LYS A 179 -4.60 2.12 -18.70
C LYS A 179 -3.38 3.04 -18.74
N ALA A 180 -2.19 2.50 -18.92
CA ALA A 180 -0.94 3.25 -18.80
C ALA A 180 -0.65 4.18 -19.99
N GLY A 181 -1.25 3.96 -21.13
CA GLY A 181 -0.87 4.66 -22.36
C GLY A 181 0.58 4.39 -22.77
N ILE A 182 1.08 5.08 -23.78
CA ILE A 182 2.45 4.93 -24.28
C ILE A 182 3.39 5.78 -23.41
N GLY A 183 4.23 5.14 -22.56
CA GLY A 183 5.29 5.81 -21.77
C GLY A 183 5.56 5.14 -20.44
N ASP A 184 6.84 4.93 -20.11
CA ASP A 184 7.29 4.20 -18.91
C ASP A 184 6.85 4.84 -17.58
N SER A 185 6.79 6.19 -17.52
CA SER A 185 6.38 6.91 -16.30
C SER A 185 4.92 6.65 -15.90
N LYS A 186 4.05 6.36 -16.87
CA LYS A 186 2.64 6.04 -16.60
C LYS A 186 2.46 4.63 -16.05
N LEU A 187 3.30 3.69 -16.47
CA LEU A 187 3.31 2.32 -15.93
C LEU A 187 3.69 2.32 -14.45
N ASP A 188 4.70 3.10 -14.06
CA ASP A 188 5.07 3.28 -12.66
C ASP A 188 3.89 3.78 -11.83
N THR A 189 3.18 4.81 -12.31
CA THR A 189 2.01 5.38 -11.62
C THR A 189 0.89 4.36 -11.44
N VAL A 190 0.57 3.58 -12.47
CA VAL A 190 -0.48 2.55 -12.41
C VAL A 190 -0.08 1.42 -11.47
N ALA A 191 1.18 1.00 -11.49
CA ALA A 191 1.70 -0.04 -10.60
C ALA A 191 1.66 0.39 -9.12
N VAL A 192 2.03 1.64 -8.83
CA VAL A 192 1.96 2.22 -7.47
C VAL A 192 0.51 2.36 -7.01
N ALA A 193 -0.40 2.74 -7.90
CA ALA A 193 -1.83 2.88 -7.57
C ALA A 193 -2.53 1.54 -7.29
N ALA A 194 -1.96 0.42 -7.74
CA ALA A 194 -2.49 -0.91 -7.47
C ALA A 194 -2.27 -1.38 -6.02
N VAL A 195 -1.27 -0.81 -5.36
CA VAL A 195 -0.96 -1.05 -3.95
C VAL A 195 -1.76 -0.13 -3.03
#